data_5a68b393df5aca76036883969ec2c22d
#
_entry.id   5a68b393df5aca76036883969ec2c22d
#
_cell.length_a   1.000
_cell.length_b   1.000
_cell.length_c   1.000
_cell.angle_alpha   90.00
_cell.angle_beta   90.00
_cell.angle_gamma   90.00
#
_symmetry.space_group_name_H-M   'P 1'
#
loop_
_entity.id
_entity.type
_entity.pdbx_description
1 polymer ?
#
loop_
_entity_poly.entity_id
_entity_poly.type
_entity_poly.pdbx_seq_one_letter_code
_entity_poly.pdbx_strand_id
1 'polypeptide(L)'
;MAASPVLADSSFYIRSLRARRDPLKELALAAATRDVAVCGVVRCEVGRALRDKGMLARFHKAWDVMMNVPTDNRLWEETERTLWELDRRGRIISLTDAVIGCCAKRIGAVVLTHDSDFALIPGVRAVNRLDI
;
A
#
# COMPACT_ATOMS: atom_id res chain seq x y z
N MET A 1 20.47 -5.61 -10.98
CA MET A 1 19.10 -5.09 -11.18
C MET A 1 18.55 -4.53 -9.89
N ALA A 2 17.88 -3.40 -9.98
CA ALA A 2 17.22 -2.83 -8.82
C ALA A 2 16.03 -3.69 -8.40
N ALA A 3 15.80 -3.82 -7.10
CA ALA A 3 14.61 -4.46 -6.59
C ALA A 3 13.37 -3.63 -6.94
N SER A 4 12.23 -4.29 -7.12
CA SER A 4 10.97 -3.59 -7.35
C SER A 4 10.63 -2.66 -6.18
N PRO A 5 9.98 -1.52 -6.43
CA PRO A 5 9.45 -0.71 -5.35
C PRO A 5 8.47 -1.52 -4.48
N VAL A 6 8.28 -1.09 -3.24
CA VAL A 6 7.32 -1.69 -2.34
C VAL A 6 6.28 -0.65 -1.92
N LEU A 7 5.01 -1.04 -1.97
CA LEU A 7 3.88 -0.26 -1.47
C LEU A 7 3.25 -1.06 -0.34
N ALA A 8 3.43 -0.60 0.89
CA ALA A 8 2.79 -1.23 2.04
C ALA A 8 1.33 -0.75 2.13
N ASP A 9 0.40 -1.69 2.29
CA ASP A 9 -0.99 -1.34 2.50
C ASP A 9 -1.31 -1.08 3.97
N SER A 10 -2.55 -0.71 4.24
CA SER A 10 -2.98 -0.37 5.60
C SER A 10 -2.85 -1.54 6.56
N SER A 11 -3.10 -2.77 6.11
CA SER A 11 -3.04 -3.95 6.98
C SER A 11 -1.64 -4.20 7.53
N PHE A 12 -0.62 -3.95 6.74
CA PHE A 12 0.77 -4.03 7.20
C PHE A 12 1.01 -3.07 8.38
N TYR A 13 0.65 -1.80 8.19
CA TYR A 13 0.85 -0.78 9.23
C TYR A 13 0.07 -1.11 10.50
N ILE A 14 -1.22 -1.38 10.35
CA ILE A 14 -2.11 -1.61 11.49
C ILE A 14 -1.73 -2.86 12.26
N ARG A 15 -1.40 -3.93 11.55
CA ARG A 15 -0.97 -5.18 12.18
C ARG A 15 0.35 -5.00 12.93
N SER A 16 1.31 -4.28 12.36
CA SER A 16 2.58 -3.96 13.02
C SER A 16 2.35 -3.19 14.30
N LEU A 17 1.49 -2.17 14.26
CA LEU A 17 1.18 -1.36 15.44
C LEU A 17 0.50 -2.18 16.54
N ARG A 18 -0.42 -3.06 16.17
CA ARG A 18 -1.09 -3.96 17.13
C ARG A 18 -0.12 -4.93 17.78
N ALA A 19 0.90 -5.35 17.04
CA ALA A 19 1.95 -6.24 17.55
C ALA A 19 3.06 -5.47 18.27
N ARG A 20 2.90 -4.16 18.47
CA ARG A 20 3.88 -3.26 19.09
C ARG A 20 5.22 -3.26 18.36
N ARG A 21 5.18 -3.42 17.05
CA ARG A 21 6.34 -3.25 16.18
C ARG A 21 6.28 -1.88 15.54
N ASP A 22 7.42 -1.43 15.03
CA ASP A 22 7.52 -0.12 14.35
C ASP A 22 7.56 -0.32 12.85
N PRO A 23 6.42 -0.11 12.13
CA PRO A 23 6.39 -0.31 10.69
C PRO A 23 7.29 0.68 9.93
N LEU A 24 7.49 1.88 10.47
CA LEU A 24 8.35 2.88 9.83
C LEU A 24 9.81 2.45 9.84
N LYS A 25 10.24 1.78 10.90
CA LYS A 25 11.60 1.25 10.99
C LYS A 25 11.82 0.14 9.96
N GLU A 26 10.86 -0.77 9.82
CA GLU A 26 10.93 -1.83 8.81
C GLU A 26 11.01 -1.24 7.41
N LEU A 27 10.19 -0.25 7.10
CA LEU A 27 10.18 0.39 5.79
C LEU A 27 11.46 1.21 5.55
N ALA A 28 12.03 1.81 6.58
CA ALA A 28 13.30 2.51 6.47
C ALA A 28 14.44 1.54 6.11
N LEU A 29 14.42 0.33 6.66
CA LEU A 29 15.39 -0.71 6.29
C LEU A 29 15.21 -1.13 4.83
N ALA A 30 13.97 -1.29 4.38
CA ALA A 30 13.68 -1.61 2.98
C ALA A 30 14.18 -0.51 2.04
N ALA A 31 14.08 0.74 2.46
CA ALA A 31 14.48 1.89 1.66
C ALA A 31 15.97 1.93 1.34
N ALA A 32 16.79 1.15 2.06
CA ALA A 32 18.21 1.05 1.76
C ALA A 32 18.49 0.36 0.42
N THR A 33 17.57 -0.50 -0.06
CA THR A 33 17.77 -1.30 -1.26
C THR A 33 16.69 -1.16 -2.31
N ARG A 34 15.58 -0.46 -2.01
CA ARG A 34 14.45 -0.29 -2.93
C ARG A 34 13.66 0.96 -2.59
N ASP A 35 12.88 1.42 -3.55
CA ASP A 35 11.97 2.54 -3.30
C ASP A 35 10.78 2.07 -2.46
N VAL A 36 10.37 2.90 -1.51
CA VAL A 36 9.19 2.67 -0.69
C VAL A 36 8.14 3.70 -1.09
N ALA A 37 6.94 3.22 -1.38
CA ALA A 37 5.86 4.06 -1.86
C ALA A 37 4.67 4.04 -0.89
N VAL A 38 3.85 5.07 -0.98
CA VAL A 38 2.61 5.22 -0.23
C VAL A 38 1.60 5.91 -1.14
N CYS A 39 0.31 5.73 -0.86
CA CYS A 39 -0.74 6.46 -1.56
C CYS A 39 -1.73 7.04 -0.55
N GLY A 40 -2.56 7.97 -1.03
CA GLY A 40 -3.49 8.70 -0.18
C GLY A 40 -4.45 7.82 0.62
N VAL A 41 -4.94 6.75 0.01
CA VAL A 41 -5.85 5.81 0.69
C VAL A 41 -5.18 5.20 1.92
N VAL A 42 -3.94 4.75 1.78
CA VAL A 42 -3.19 4.17 2.91
C VAL A 42 -2.97 5.20 4.01
N ARG A 43 -2.57 6.43 3.62
CA ARG A 43 -2.35 7.51 4.58
C ARG A 43 -3.62 7.82 5.38
N CYS A 44 -4.76 7.83 4.71
CA CYS A 44 -6.05 8.07 5.38
C CYS A 44 -6.45 6.94 6.32
N GLU A 45 -6.33 5.70 5.86
CA GLU A 45 -6.73 4.55 6.67
C GLU A 45 -5.86 4.38 7.92
N VAL A 46 -4.55 4.52 7.77
CA VAL A 46 -3.61 4.41 8.89
C VAL A 46 -3.70 5.65 9.78
N GLY A 47 -3.71 6.83 9.18
CA GLY A 47 -3.77 8.09 9.92
C GLY A 47 -4.98 8.20 10.83
N ARG A 48 -6.15 7.81 10.33
CA ARG A 48 -7.37 7.85 11.15
C ARG A 48 -7.36 6.87 12.32
N ALA A 49 -6.52 5.83 12.25
CA ALA A 49 -6.36 4.85 13.31
C ALA A 49 -5.40 5.31 14.40
N LEU A 50 -4.56 6.29 14.13
CA LEU A 50 -3.61 6.83 15.10
C LEU A 50 -4.31 7.84 16.01
N ARG A 51 -4.21 7.64 17.32
CA ARG A 51 -4.88 8.51 18.30
C ARG A 51 -3.97 9.60 18.82
N ASP A 52 -2.66 9.37 18.78
CA ASP A 52 -1.67 10.29 19.31
C ASP A 52 -1.16 11.22 18.21
N LYS A 53 -1.24 12.54 18.46
CA LYS A 53 -0.78 13.54 17.49
C LYS A 53 0.69 13.45 17.18
N GLY A 54 1.50 13.07 18.17
CA GLY A 54 2.94 12.89 17.98
C GLY A 54 3.26 11.75 17.02
N MET A 55 2.55 10.65 17.15
CA MET A 55 2.68 9.52 16.22
C MET A 55 2.21 9.90 14.82
N LEU A 56 1.09 10.61 14.72
CA LEU A 56 0.61 11.05 13.42
C LEU A 56 1.63 11.95 12.72
N ALA A 57 2.21 12.88 13.44
CA ALA A 57 3.26 13.77 12.91
C ALA A 57 4.48 12.97 12.43
N ARG A 58 4.89 11.96 13.20
CA ARG A 58 5.99 11.07 12.82
C ARG A 58 5.70 10.29 11.55
N PHE A 59 4.47 9.79 11.41
CA PHE A 59 4.07 9.07 10.20
C PHE A 59 4.01 9.99 8.99
N HIS A 60 3.45 11.20 9.13
CA HIS A 60 3.45 12.19 8.05
C HIS A 60 4.86 12.49 7.56
N LYS A 61 5.79 12.68 8.48
CA LYS A 61 7.19 12.96 8.15
C LYS A 61 7.81 11.82 7.34
N ALA A 62 7.54 10.57 7.74
CA ALA A 62 8.04 9.41 7.03
C ALA A 62 7.38 9.28 5.65
N TRP A 63 6.06 9.43 5.56
CA TRP A 63 5.34 9.34 4.30
C TRP A 63 5.73 10.43 3.31
N ASP A 64 6.00 11.65 3.79
CA ASP A 64 6.35 12.78 2.92
C ASP A 64 7.65 12.56 2.14
N VAL A 65 8.55 11.74 2.65
CA VAL A 65 9.81 11.41 1.96
C VAL A 65 9.72 10.14 1.11
N MET A 66 8.61 9.41 1.18
CA MET A 66 8.36 8.25 0.33
C MET A 66 7.88 8.70 -1.05
N MET A 67 7.87 7.76 -2.01
CA MET A 67 7.23 7.98 -3.29
C MET A 67 5.71 8.00 -3.08
N ASN A 68 5.08 9.15 -3.24
CA ASN A 68 3.62 9.27 -3.13
C ASN A 68 3.00 9.07 -4.51
N VAL A 69 2.22 8.00 -4.66
CA VAL A 69 1.58 7.68 -5.94
C VAL A 69 0.29 8.48 -6.07
N PRO A 70 0.15 9.32 -7.11
CA PRO A 70 -1.04 10.14 -7.26
C PRO A 70 -2.26 9.33 -7.67
N THR A 71 -3.44 9.78 -7.23
CA THR A 71 -4.73 9.21 -7.63
C THR A 71 -5.42 10.17 -8.61
N ASP A 72 -4.87 10.27 -9.81
CA ASP A 72 -5.43 11.09 -10.88
C ASP A 72 -6.60 10.40 -11.58
N ASN A 73 -7.22 11.06 -12.56
CA ASN A 73 -8.37 10.51 -13.26
C ASN A 73 -8.06 9.20 -13.98
N ARG A 74 -6.86 9.06 -14.49
CA ARG A 74 -6.42 7.83 -15.16
C ARG A 74 -6.39 6.65 -14.20
N LEU A 75 -5.94 6.87 -12.98
CA LEU A 75 -5.96 5.84 -11.94
C LEU A 75 -7.38 5.45 -11.58
N TRP A 76 -8.30 6.42 -11.48
CA TRP A 76 -9.69 6.14 -11.17
C TRP A 76 -10.37 5.33 -12.27
N GLU A 77 -10.08 5.62 -13.53
CA GLU A 77 -10.58 4.84 -14.67
C GLU A 77 -10.09 3.39 -14.63
N GLU A 78 -8.81 3.20 -14.32
CA GLU A 78 -8.23 1.86 -14.17
C GLU A 78 -8.84 1.11 -13.01
N THR A 79 -9.04 1.79 -11.88
CA THR A 79 -9.68 1.20 -10.70
C THR A 79 -11.10 0.77 -11.01
N GLU A 80 -11.88 1.62 -11.67
CA GLU A 80 -13.25 1.30 -12.09
C GLU A 80 -13.28 0.05 -12.97
N ARG A 81 -12.42 0.00 -13.97
CA ARG A 81 -12.33 -1.16 -14.87
C ARG A 81 -11.96 -2.43 -14.13
N THR A 82 -10.99 -2.35 -13.24
CA THR A 82 -10.55 -3.49 -12.43
C THR A 82 -11.69 -4.05 -11.58
N LEU A 83 -12.41 -3.17 -10.89
CA LEU A 83 -13.55 -3.56 -10.07
C LEU A 83 -14.66 -4.20 -10.91
N TRP A 84 -14.98 -3.59 -12.06
CA TRP A 84 -16.01 -4.09 -12.94
C TRP A 84 -15.68 -5.52 -13.44
N GLU A 85 -14.45 -5.73 -13.88
CA GLU A 85 -14.00 -7.02 -14.38
C GLU A 85 -13.98 -8.10 -13.28
N LEU A 86 -13.52 -7.76 -12.07
CA LEU A 86 -13.50 -8.70 -10.96
C LEU A 86 -14.91 -9.06 -10.51
N ASP A 87 -15.83 -8.08 -10.47
CA ASP A 87 -17.22 -8.32 -10.11
C ASP A 87 -17.87 -9.30 -11.10
N ARG A 88 -17.60 -9.16 -12.41
CA ARG A 88 -18.12 -10.08 -13.44
C ARG A 88 -17.60 -11.51 -13.26
N ARG A 89 -16.46 -11.67 -12.60
CA ARG A 89 -15.89 -12.99 -12.31
C ARG A 89 -16.27 -13.52 -10.93
N GLY A 90 -17.13 -12.79 -10.20
CA GLY A 90 -17.52 -13.15 -8.85
C GLY A 90 -16.44 -12.93 -7.79
N ARG A 91 -15.45 -12.09 -8.08
CA ARG A 91 -14.35 -11.79 -7.17
C ARG A 91 -14.48 -10.37 -6.68
N ILE A 92 -15.10 -10.21 -5.52
CA ILE A 92 -15.41 -8.89 -4.96
C ILE A 92 -14.31 -8.45 -4.02
N ILE A 93 -13.71 -7.29 -4.31
CA ILE A 93 -12.72 -6.65 -3.44
C ILE A 93 -13.22 -5.25 -3.09
N SER A 94 -12.66 -4.65 -2.04
CA SER A 94 -13.03 -3.29 -1.64
C SER A 94 -12.51 -2.27 -2.64
N LEU A 95 -13.18 -1.11 -2.69
CA LEU A 95 -12.71 0.02 -3.48
C LEU A 95 -11.31 0.46 -3.07
N THR A 96 -11.05 0.52 -1.76
CA THR A 96 -9.75 0.95 -1.25
C THR A 96 -8.63 0.00 -1.65
N ASP A 97 -8.86 -1.31 -1.60
CA ASP A 97 -7.87 -2.29 -2.04
C ASP A 97 -7.61 -2.18 -3.54
N ALA A 98 -8.66 -1.94 -4.33
CA ALA A 98 -8.51 -1.74 -5.77
C ALA A 98 -7.66 -0.51 -6.09
N VAL A 99 -7.86 0.60 -5.37
CA VAL A 99 -7.05 1.81 -5.55
C VAL A 99 -5.58 1.53 -5.21
N ILE A 100 -5.34 0.89 -4.07
CA ILE A 100 -3.97 0.56 -3.64
C ILE A 100 -3.29 -0.34 -4.66
N GLY A 101 -3.99 -1.37 -5.13
CA GLY A 101 -3.47 -2.29 -6.14
C GLY A 101 -3.14 -1.60 -7.45
N CYS A 102 -3.99 -0.70 -7.92
CA CYS A 102 -3.75 0.07 -9.14
C CYS A 102 -2.58 1.04 -8.97
N CYS A 103 -2.42 1.64 -7.78
CA CYS A 103 -1.26 2.45 -7.47
C CYS A 103 0.03 1.63 -7.56
N ALA A 104 0.03 0.43 -7.00
CA ALA A 104 1.18 -0.46 -7.06
C ALA A 104 1.53 -0.85 -8.50
N LYS A 105 0.53 -1.19 -9.31
CA LYS A 105 0.73 -1.51 -10.72
C LYS A 105 1.38 -0.37 -11.48
N ARG A 106 0.95 0.86 -11.22
CA ARG A 106 1.44 2.05 -11.93
C ARG A 106 2.95 2.23 -11.80
N ILE A 107 3.51 1.85 -10.66
CA ILE A 107 4.95 2.01 -10.40
C ILE A 107 5.71 0.70 -10.41
N GLY A 108 5.06 -0.40 -10.79
CA GLY A 108 5.69 -1.72 -10.79
C GLY A 108 6.06 -2.22 -9.39
N ALA A 109 5.31 -1.80 -8.37
CA ALA A 109 5.60 -2.15 -6.98
C ALA A 109 5.00 -3.50 -6.60
N VAL A 110 5.66 -4.16 -5.64
CA VAL A 110 5.06 -5.26 -4.90
C VAL A 110 4.26 -4.68 -3.74
N VAL A 111 3.09 -5.25 -3.45
CA VAL A 111 2.26 -4.84 -2.31
C VAL A 111 2.65 -5.65 -1.09
N LEU A 112 3.06 -4.95 -0.03
CA LEU A 112 3.35 -5.56 1.26
C LEU A 112 2.07 -5.55 2.07
N THR A 113 1.47 -6.73 2.28
CA THR A 113 0.11 -6.84 2.81
C THR A 113 -0.09 -8.15 3.56
N HIS A 114 -1.07 -8.15 4.47
CA HIS A 114 -1.57 -9.36 5.08
C HIS A 114 -2.96 -9.74 4.54
N ASP A 115 -3.47 -8.99 3.55
CA ASP A 115 -4.76 -9.23 2.94
C ASP A 115 -4.58 -10.03 1.65
N SER A 116 -5.25 -11.18 1.57
CA SER A 116 -5.16 -12.07 0.40
C SER A 116 -5.86 -11.51 -0.84
N ASP A 117 -6.71 -10.49 -0.68
CA ASP A 117 -7.49 -9.93 -1.80
C ASP A 117 -6.60 -9.28 -2.88
N PHE A 118 -5.43 -8.78 -2.51
CA PHE A 118 -4.52 -8.16 -3.48
C PHE A 118 -4.07 -9.15 -4.56
N ALA A 119 -3.95 -10.43 -4.22
CA ALA A 119 -3.58 -11.46 -5.19
C ALA A 119 -4.64 -11.68 -6.27
N LEU A 120 -5.88 -11.22 -6.05
CA LEU A 120 -6.97 -11.33 -7.02
C LEU A 120 -6.86 -10.27 -8.12
N ILE A 121 -6.12 -9.19 -7.90
CA ILE A 121 -6.00 -8.09 -8.85
C ILE A 121 -4.97 -8.46 -9.93
N PRO A 122 -5.39 -8.53 -11.21
CA PRO A 122 -4.45 -8.88 -12.28
C PRO A 122 -3.25 -7.93 -12.34
N GLY A 123 -2.05 -8.49 -12.42
CA GLY A 123 -0.82 -7.72 -12.51
C GLY A 123 -0.27 -7.22 -11.18
N VAL A 124 -0.94 -7.49 -10.07
CA VAL A 124 -0.46 -7.14 -8.74
C VAL A 124 0.24 -8.33 -8.11
N ARG A 125 1.45 -8.09 -7.61
CA ARG A 125 2.19 -9.06 -6.80
C ARG A 125 2.08 -8.64 -5.33
N ALA A 126 1.75 -9.59 -4.47
CA ALA A 126 1.58 -9.33 -3.05
C ALA A 126 2.47 -10.25 -2.23
N VAL A 127 3.06 -9.70 -1.18
CA VAL A 127 3.91 -10.45 -0.24
C VAL A 127 3.53 -10.03 1.19
N ASN A 128 3.72 -10.94 2.14
CA ASN A 128 3.42 -10.63 3.54
C ASN A 128 4.66 -10.24 4.35
N ARG A 129 5.83 -10.34 3.75
CA ARG A 129 7.11 -9.88 4.34
C ARG A 129 8.08 -9.60 3.22
N LEU A 130 9.08 -8.78 3.51
CA LEU A 130 10.15 -8.47 2.59
C LEU A 130 11.38 -9.31 2.90
N ASP A 131 12.04 -9.77 1.85
CA ASP A 131 13.37 -10.37 1.96
C ASP A 131 14.39 -9.23 1.97
N ILE A 132 14.98 -9.01 3.11
CA ILE A 132 15.95 -7.93 3.32
C ILE A 132 17.31 -8.52 3.64
#